data_9fa24cb6305a5a8e2b6a40e18e681426
#
_entry.id   9fa24cb6305a5a8e2b6a40e18e681426
#
_cell.length_a   1.000
_cell.length_b   1.000
_cell.length_c   1.000
_cell.angle_alpha   90.00
_cell.angle_beta   90.00
_cell.angle_gamma   90.00
#
_symmetry.space_group_name_H-M   'P 1'
#
loop_
_entity.id
_entity.type
_entity.pdbx_description
1 polymer ?
#
loop_
_entity_poly.entity_id
_entity_poly.type
_entity_poly.pdbx_seq_one_letter_code
_entity_poly.pdbx_strand_id
1 'polypeptide(L)'
;MQNLSTDDSTYQSVSPGTGTSKPLFPSLRFYPRFLKVVYQSAALAKRGQYTPEVWQDYSIQVLRALESVGVEFDVRGLEHIKEVDGPVIFVGNHLSVLETVTLPSWILSYKTFTYVIKQSLLEVPVFKHVMSSRSPIAVT
;
A
#
# COMPACT_ATOMS: atom_id res chain seq x y z
N MET A 1 11.80 -10.40 3.28
CA MET A 1 11.12 -9.39 4.12
C MET A 1 11.93 -8.10 4.04
N GLN A 2 11.44 -7.11 3.30
CA GLN A 2 12.05 -5.78 3.30
C GLN A 2 11.45 -5.02 4.49
N ASN A 3 12.25 -4.86 5.55
CA ASN A 3 11.83 -4.13 6.74
C ASN A 3 11.84 -2.63 6.45
N LEU A 4 10.71 -1.95 6.65
CA LEU A 4 10.61 -0.49 6.60
C LEU A 4 11.10 0.16 7.90
N SER A 5 11.98 -0.48 8.64
CA SER A 5 12.39 0.04 9.93
C SER A 5 13.25 1.28 9.82
N THR A 6 12.72 2.37 10.35
CA THR A 6 13.63 3.33 10.99
C THR A 6 13.06 3.60 12.35
N ASP A 7 12.52 3.52 13.13
CA ASP A 7 11.96 3.61 14.46
C ASP A 7 10.56 2.98 14.47
N ASP A 8 10.22 2.24 15.50
CA ASP A 8 8.93 1.54 15.63
C ASP A 8 7.69 2.49 15.57
N SER A 9 7.90 3.79 15.56
CA SER A 9 6.85 4.80 15.66
C SER A 9 6.64 5.68 14.42
N THR A 10 7.65 5.79 13.56
CA THR A 10 7.61 6.75 12.45
C THR A 10 8.26 6.17 11.20
N TYR A 11 7.77 6.60 10.04
CA TYR A 11 8.42 6.37 8.75
C TYR A 11 8.58 7.71 8.04
N GLN A 12 9.80 8.02 7.65
CA GLN A 12 10.10 9.18 6.83
C GLN A 12 10.89 8.74 5.60
N SER A 13 10.41 9.16 4.42
CA SER A 13 11.18 8.96 3.19
C SER A 13 12.54 9.59 3.31
N VAL A 14 13.58 8.83 3.00
CA VAL A 14 14.91 9.40 2.84
C VAL A 14 14.88 10.26 1.57
N SER A 15 14.85 11.58 1.73
CA SER A 15 14.97 12.48 0.59
C SER A 15 16.20 12.10 -0.22
N PRO A 16 16.07 11.89 -1.54
CA PRO A 16 17.24 11.72 -2.38
C PRO A 16 18.12 12.94 -2.12
N GLY A 17 19.33 12.71 -1.60
CA GLY A 17 20.25 13.79 -1.20
C GLY A 17 20.31 14.86 -2.27
N THR A 18 20.68 16.07 -1.89
CA THR A 18 20.71 17.34 -2.67
C THR A 18 21.41 17.29 -4.04
N GLY A 19 21.61 16.11 -4.62
CA GLY A 19 22.24 15.86 -5.92
C GLY A 19 21.42 15.02 -6.91
N THR A 20 20.30 14.42 -6.50
CA THR A 20 19.45 13.66 -7.45
C THR A 20 18.36 14.55 -7.99
N SER A 21 18.54 15.02 -9.21
CA SER A 21 17.53 15.77 -9.95
C SER A 21 16.23 14.93 -10.04
N LYS A 22 15.09 15.56 -9.73
CA LYS A 22 13.78 14.93 -9.95
C LYS A 22 13.70 14.44 -11.40
N PRO A 23 13.19 13.23 -11.64
CA PRO A 23 13.15 12.70 -13.00
C PRO A 23 12.31 13.62 -13.89
N LEU A 24 12.80 13.87 -15.11
CA LEU A 24 12.16 14.76 -16.07
C LEU A 24 10.74 14.27 -16.44
N PHE A 25 10.52 12.95 -16.41
CA PHE A 25 9.23 12.32 -16.70
C PHE A 25 8.85 11.33 -15.59
N PRO A 26 8.35 11.81 -14.41
CA PRO A 26 8.04 10.96 -13.28
C PRO A 26 6.98 9.90 -13.61
N SER A 27 5.99 10.24 -14.42
CA SER A 27 4.93 9.32 -14.84
C SER A 27 5.45 8.14 -15.65
N LEU A 28 6.38 8.35 -16.58
CA LEU A 28 6.98 7.28 -17.38
C LEU A 28 7.83 6.32 -16.52
N ARG A 29 8.31 6.78 -15.39
CA ARG A 29 9.07 5.95 -14.45
C ARG A 29 8.18 5.22 -13.46
N PHE A 30 7.09 5.84 -13.00
CA PHE A 30 6.18 5.30 -12.01
C PHE A 30 5.20 4.27 -12.61
N TYR A 31 4.44 4.64 -13.66
CA TYR A 31 3.33 3.82 -14.14
C TYR A 31 3.73 2.41 -14.60
N PRO A 32 4.85 2.17 -15.32
CA PRO A 32 5.24 0.81 -15.67
C PRO A 32 5.50 -0.08 -14.46
N ARG A 33 6.09 0.48 -13.39
CA ARG A 33 6.35 -0.24 -12.13
C ARG A 33 5.05 -0.53 -11.40
N PHE A 34 4.17 0.45 -11.32
CA PHE A 34 2.86 0.31 -10.70
C PHE A 34 2.01 -0.74 -11.41
N LEU A 35 1.91 -0.67 -12.73
CA LEU A 35 1.18 -1.67 -13.53
C LEU A 35 1.76 -3.07 -13.35
N LYS A 36 3.08 -3.21 -13.33
CA LYS A 36 3.71 -4.50 -13.05
C LYS A 36 3.25 -5.07 -11.70
N VAL A 37 3.25 -4.26 -10.64
CA VAL A 37 2.76 -4.66 -9.31
C VAL A 37 1.29 -5.07 -9.38
N VAL A 38 0.44 -4.28 -10.02
CA VAL A 38 -1.00 -4.57 -10.15
C VAL A 38 -1.25 -5.89 -10.86
N TYR A 39 -0.59 -6.15 -11.99
CA TYR A 39 -0.74 -7.41 -12.73
C TYR A 39 -0.21 -8.62 -11.97
N GLN A 40 0.93 -8.48 -11.30
CA GLN A 40 1.49 -9.56 -10.48
C GLN A 40 0.60 -9.87 -9.27
N SER A 41 0.09 -8.84 -8.59
CA SER A 41 -0.89 -9.00 -7.50
C SER A 41 -2.14 -9.73 -7.97
N ALA A 42 -2.70 -9.35 -9.10
CA ALA A 42 -3.88 -10.00 -9.68
C ALA A 42 -3.60 -11.48 -10.05
N ALA A 43 -2.42 -11.78 -10.58
CA ALA A 43 -2.03 -13.14 -10.93
C ALA A 43 -1.90 -14.03 -9.68
N LEU A 44 -1.29 -13.52 -8.62
CA LEU A 44 -1.17 -14.24 -7.34
C LEU A 44 -2.52 -14.40 -6.66
N ALA A 45 -3.37 -13.37 -6.69
CA ALA A 45 -4.71 -13.43 -6.12
C ALA A 45 -5.59 -14.49 -6.82
N LYS A 46 -5.51 -14.60 -8.14
CA LYS A 46 -6.18 -15.67 -8.91
C LYS A 46 -5.75 -17.07 -8.50
N ARG A 47 -4.51 -17.23 -8.05
CA ARG A 47 -3.94 -18.52 -7.60
C ARG A 47 -4.16 -18.78 -6.10
N GLY A 48 -4.82 -17.88 -5.39
CA GLY A 48 -4.97 -17.96 -3.93
C GLY A 48 -3.67 -17.75 -3.15
N GLN A 49 -2.67 -17.15 -3.78
CA GLN A 49 -1.32 -16.95 -3.20
C GLN A 49 -1.08 -15.50 -2.74
N TYR A 50 -2.11 -14.65 -2.79
CA TYR A 50 -2.00 -13.26 -2.36
C TYR A 50 -2.25 -13.16 -0.84
N THR A 51 -1.24 -13.54 -0.04
CA THR A 51 -1.28 -13.49 1.42
C THR A 51 -1.13 -12.07 1.96
N PRO A 52 -1.37 -11.80 3.27
CA PRO A 52 -1.09 -10.50 3.87
C PRO A 52 0.35 -10.04 3.69
N GLU A 53 1.32 -10.95 3.82
CA GLU A 53 2.75 -10.66 3.65
C GLU A 53 3.07 -10.26 2.21
N VAL A 54 2.50 -10.96 1.23
CA VAL A 54 2.64 -10.62 -0.18
C VAL A 54 1.99 -9.26 -0.47
N TRP A 55 0.84 -8.98 0.12
CA TRP A 55 0.19 -7.68 0.00
C TRP A 55 1.06 -6.56 0.55
N GLN A 56 1.65 -6.76 1.73
CA GLN A 56 2.59 -5.81 2.31
C GLN A 56 3.80 -5.56 1.42
N ASP A 57 4.44 -6.61 0.92
CA ASP A 57 5.61 -6.52 0.03
C ASP A 57 5.29 -5.74 -1.26
N TYR A 58 4.14 -5.97 -1.88
CA TYR A 58 3.72 -5.22 -3.06
C TYR A 58 3.37 -3.76 -2.75
N SER A 59 2.80 -3.49 -1.58
CA SER A 59 2.55 -2.11 -1.12
C SER A 59 3.86 -1.37 -0.90
N ILE A 60 4.88 -2.02 -0.34
CA ILE A 60 6.23 -1.47 -0.20
C ILE A 60 6.85 -1.19 -1.57
N GLN A 61 6.67 -2.06 -2.55
CA GLN A 61 7.17 -1.81 -3.91
C GLN A 61 6.52 -0.57 -4.54
N VAL A 62 5.20 -0.35 -4.33
CA VAL A 62 4.52 0.87 -4.80
C VAL A 62 5.05 2.10 -4.08
N LEU A 63 5.22 2.04 -2.76
CA LEU A 63 5.79 3.11 -1.96
C LEU A 63 7.18 3.51 -2.50
N ARG A 64 8.07 2.53 -2.71
CA ARG A 64 9.41 2.77 -3.27
C ARG A 64 9.38 3.31 -4.69
N ALA A 65 8.41 2.88 -5.50
CA ALA A 65 8.22 3.43 -6.84
C ALA A 65 7.83 4.92 -6.78
N LEU A 66 6.96 5.31 -5.84
CA LEU A 66 6.58 6.71 -5.60
C LEU A 66 7.75 7.55 -5.11
N GLU A 67 8.50 7.06 -4.12
CA GLU A 67 9.71 7.73 -3.63
C GLU A 67 10.72 7.95 -4.76
N SER A 68 10.87 6.96 -5.66
CA SER A 68 11.82 7.05 -6.79
C SER A 68 11.48 8.14 -7.80
N VAL A 69 10.29 8.72 -7.73
CA VAL A 69 9.83 9.84 -8.56
C VAL A 69 9.64 11.14 -7.78
N GLY A 70 10.08 11.15 -6.51
CA GLY A 70 10.13 12.34 -5.68
C GLY A 70 8.89 12.57 -4.81
N VAL A 71 8.07 11.54 -4.59
CA VAL A 71 7.03 11.57 -3.55
C VAL A 71 7.69 11.32 -2.21
N GLU A 72 7.44 12.18 -1.25
CA GLU A 72 7.94 12.06 0.11
C GLU A 72 6.81 11.66 1.05
N PHE A 73 7.10 10.72 1.95
CA PHE A 73 6.18 10.27 2.98
C PHE A 73 6.72 10.68 4.35
N ASP A 74 5.83 11.22 5.17
CA ASP A 74 6.04 11.45 6.60
C ASP A 74 4.87 10.79 7.33
N VAL A 75 5.12 9.62 7.90
CA VAL A 75 4.13 8.81 8.61
C VAL A 75 4.48 8.78 10.08
N ARG A 76 3.54 9.16 10.93
CA ARG A 76 3.73 9.28 12.38
C ARG A 76 2.61 8.57 13.12
N GLY A 77 2.86 8.18 14.36
CA GLY A 77 1.85 7.59 15.22
C GLY A 77 1.61 6.09 14.94
N LEU A 78 2.55 5.38 14.32
CA LEU A 78 2.43 3.95 14.07
C LEU A 78 2.40 3.15 15.38
N GLU A 79 3.01 3.68 16.47
CA GLU A 79 2.96 3.12 17.81
C GLU A 79 1.52 2.96 18.33
N HIS A 80 0.62 3.88 18.00
CA HIS A 80 -0.78 3.81 18.44
C HIS A 80 -1.51 2.58 17.88
N ILE A 81 -1.09 2.05 16.72
CA ILE A 81 -1.64 0.81 16.17
C ILE A 81 -1.25 -0.38 17.04
N LYS A 82 -0.03 -0.36 17.59
CA LYS A 82 0.55 -1.41 18.43
C LYS A 82 -0.06 -1.41 19.84
N GLU A 83 -0.32 -0.22 20.38
CA GLU A 83 -0.82 -0.04 21.76
C GLU A 83 -2.27 -0.49 21.94
N VAL A 84 -3.06 -0.55 20.88
CA VAL A 84 -4.47 -0.94 20.98
C VAL A 84 -4.62 -2.45 20.87
N ASP A 85 -5.08 -3.09 21.94
CA ASP A 85 -5.44 -4.49 21.94
C ASP A 85 -6.80 -4.73 21.23
N GLY A 86 -6.91 -5.89 20.56
CA GLY A 86 -8.15 -6.31 19.92
C GLY A 86 -8.41 -5.68 18.53
N PRO A 87 -9.64 -5.83 18.02
CA PRO A 87 -10.03 -5.32 16.71
C PRO A 87 -10.20 -3.80 16.73
N VAL A 88 -9.79 -3.15 15.64
CA VAL A 88 -9.86 -1.69 15.47
C VAL A 88 -10.50 -1.34 14.14
N ILE A 89 -11.11 -0.16 14.07
CA ILE A 89 -11.60 0.44 12.85
C ILE A 89 -10.72 1.66 12.55
N PHE A 90 -10.04 1.62 11.40
CA PHE A 90 -9.28 2.77 10.90
C PHE A 90 -10.24 3.67 10.10
N VAL A 91 -10.33 4.93 10.50
CA VAL A 91 -11.10 5.94 9.79
C VAL A 91 -10.17 7.06 9.38
N GLY A 92 -10.23 7.47 8.13
CA GLY A 92 -9.38 8.52 7.60
C GLY A 92 -9.99 9.19 6.39
N ASN A 93 -9.42 10.34 6.03
CA ASN A 93 -9.78 11.02 4.80
C ASN A 93 -9.30 10.21 3.60
N HIS A 94 -10.19 10.01 2.61
CA HIS A 94 -9.87 9.32 1.37
C HIS A 94 -9.81 10.34 0.23
N LEU A 95 -8.62 10.89 0.00
CA LEU A 95 -8.41 11.96 -0.98
C LEU A 95 -7.89 11.45 -2.33
N SER A 96 -7.30 10.24 -2.34
CA SER A 96 -6.73 9.64 -3.55
C SER A 96 -6.68 8.12 -3.46
N VAL A 97 -6.24 7.47 -4.53
CA VAL A 97 -5.96 6.02 -4.54
C VAL A 97 -4.66 5.70 -3.78
N LEU A 98 -3.85 6.71 -3.48
CA LEU A 98 -2.52 6.55 -2.89
C LEU A 98 -2.56 5.81 -1.56
N GLU A 99 -3.42 6.24 -0.65
CA GLU A 99 -3.56 5.63 0.67
C GLU A 99 -4.00 4.17 0.58
N THR A 100 -4.88 3.82 -0.36
CA THR A 100 -5.32 2.43 -0.54
C THR A 100 -4.16 1.49 -0.90
N VAL A 101 -3.20 1.97 -1.66
CA VAL A 101 -2.08 1.14 -2.13
C VAL A 101 -0.85 1.20 -1.21
N THR A 102 -0.75 2.20 -0.34
CA THR A 102 0.41 2.40 0.54
C THR A 102 0.16 2.04 2.00
N LEU A 103 -1.05 2.22 2.54
CA LEU A 103 -1.38 1.87 3.92
C LEU A 103 -1.00 0.43 4.33
N PRO A 104 -1.16 -0.58 3.47
CA PRO A 104 -0.78 -1.95 3.83
C PRO A 104 0.71 -2.10 4.17
N SER A 105 1.58 -1.24 3.62
CA SER A 105 3.02 -1.29 3.91
C SER A 105 3.35 -1.02 5.39
N TRP A 106 2.50 -0.28 6.09
CA TRP A 106 2.68 0.03 7.51
C TRP A 106 1.75 -0.76 8.41
N ILE A 107 0.44 -0.79 8.11
CA ILE A 107 -0.56 -1.40 9.00
C ILE A 107 -0.34 -2.91 9.16
N LEU A 108 0.01 -3.61 8.07
CA LEU A 108 0.19 -5.07 8.10
C LEU A 108 1.39 -5.53 8.95
N SER A 109 2.30 -4.62 9.33
CA SER A 109 3.34 -4.90 10.32
C SER A 109 2.80 -5.11 11.73
N TYR A 110 1.60 -4.59 12.01
CA TYR A 110 1.01 -4.60 13.36
C TYR A 110 -0.29 -5.38 13.42
N LYS A 111 -1.18 -5.19 12.43
CA LYS A 111 -2.51 -5.81 12.41
C LYS A 111 -2.89 -6.23 10.99
N THR A 112 -3.53 -7.38 10.89
CA THR A 112 -4.25 -7.74 9.67
C THR A 112 -5.50 -6.88 9.56
N PHE A 113 -5.84 -6.43 8.36
CA PHE A 113 -7.02 -5.61 8.14
C PHE A 113 -7.63 -5.87 6.75
N THR A 114 -8.81 -5.35 6.54
CA THR A 114 -9.46 -5.28 5.24
C THR A 114 -10.08 -3.90 5.02
N TYR A 115 -10.51 -3.64 3.80
CA TYR A 115 -11.17 -2.39 3.44
C TYR A 115 -12.68 -2.52 3.41
N VAL A 116 -13.35 -1.42 3.77
CA VAL A 116 -14.74 -1.18 3.37
C VAL A 116 -14.69 -0.55 1.99
N ILE A 117 -15.33 -1.16 1.00
CA ILE A 117 -15.26 -0.74 -0.41
C ILE A 117 -16.64 -0.67 -1.04
N LYS A 118 -16.77 0.14 -2.09
CA LYS A 118 -17.98 0.13 -2.92
C LYS A 118 -18.05 -1.17 -3.70
N GLN A 119 -19.22 -1.82 -3.72
CA GLN A 119 -19.42 -3.11 -4.38
C GLN A 119 -18.99 -3.11 -5.86
N SER A 120 -19.20 -2.01 -6.57
CA SER A 120 -18.78 -1.88 -7.98
C SER A 120 -17.29 -2.06 -8.22
N LEU A 121 -16.43 -1.87 -7.20
CA LEU A 121 -14.98 -2.12 -7.32
C LEU A 121 -14.65 -3.61 -7.44
N LEU A 122 -15.53 -4.49 -6.97
CA LEU A 122 -15.39 -5.94 -7.14
C LEU A 122 -15.69 -6.40 -8.58
N GLU A 123 -16.24 -5.53 -9.41
CA GLU A 123 -16.54 -5.83 -10.81
C GLU A 123 -15.40 -5.39 -11.75
N VAL A 124 -14.47 -4.55 -11.27
CA VAL A 124 -13.32 -4.08 -12.07
C VAL A 124 -12.35 -5.24 -12.33
N PRO A 125 -12.09 -5.63 -13.59
CA PRO A 125 -11.46 -6.92 -13.94
C PRO A 125 -10.13 -7.21 -13.25
N VAL A 126 -9.25 -6.21 -13.11
CA VAL A 126 -7.91 -6.37 -12.52
C VAL A 126 -7.98 -6.34 -11.00
N PHE A 127 -8.76 -5.41 -10.44
CA PHE A 127 -8.89 -5.22 -9.00
C PHE A 127 -9.77 -6.28 -8.33
N LYS A 128 -10.73 -6.86 -9.06
CA LYS A 128 -11.64 -7.89 -8.56
C LYS A 128 -10.91 -8.98 -7.78
N HIS A 129 -9.87 -9.57 -8.35
CA HIS A 129 -9.17 -10.70 -7.73
C HIS A 129 -8.38 -10.27 -6.49
N VAL A 130 -7.70 -9.14 -6.56
CA VAL A 130 -6.93 -8.59 -5.43
C VAL A 130 -7.87 -8.23 -4.27
N MET A 131 -8.95 -7.50 -4.55
CA MET A 131 -9.92 -7.10 -3.52
C MET A 131 -10.64 -8.29 -2.92
N SER A 132 -11.15 -9.21 -3.73
CA SER A 132 -11.85 -10.41 -3.24
C SER A 132 -10.95 -11.29 -2.37
N SER A 133 -9.64 -11.35 -2.64
CA SER A 133 -8.69 -12.14 -1.83
C SER A 133 -8.49 -11.59 -0.41
N ARG A 134 -8.92 -10.37 -0.15
CA ARG A 134 -8.80 -9.70 1.17
C ARG A 134 -10.11 -9.68 1.95
N SER A 135 -11.14 -10.39 1.48
CA SER A 135 -12.46 -10.47 2.15
C SER A 135 -12.98 -9.06 2.52
N PRO A 136 -13.13 -8.15 1.56
CA PRO A 136 -13.54 -6.78 1.85
C PRO A 136 -14.99 -6.72 2.33
N ILE A 137 -15.32 -5.67 3.07
CA ILE A 137 -16.70 -5.34 3.43
C ILE A 137 -17.25 -4.49 2.28
N ALA A 138 -18.12 -5.09 1.47
CA ALA A 138 -18.73 -4.40 0.34
C ALA A 138 -19.98 -3.62 0.79
N VAL A 139 -20.06 -2.35 0.37
CA VAL A 139 -21.22 -1.48 0.59
C VAL A 139 -21.81 -1.03 -0.74
N THR A 140 -23.11 -0.86 -0.79
CA THR A 140 -23.88 -0.38 -1.96
C THR A 140 -23.93 1.14 -2.00
#